data_271a7017ede9054fc03bd29a5f430eb7
#
_entry.id   271a7017ede9054fc03bd29a5f430eb7
#
_cell.length_a   1.000
_cell.length_b   1.000
_cell.length_c   1.000
_cell.angle_alpha   90.00
_cell.angle_beta   90.00
_cell.angle_gamma   90.00
#
_symmetry.space_group_name_H-M   'P 1'
#
loop_
_entity.id
_entity.type
_entity.pdbx_description
1 polymer ?
#
loop_
_entity_poly.entity_id
_entity_poly.type
_entity_poly.pdbx_seq_one_letter_code
_entity_poly.pdbx_strand_id
1 'polypeptide(L)'
;VEPKSSAPGAGIIARRADITDRNGRVLATNMTAHGLYAHPKVMVDPKGTALKLVEIFPELDAKALERRFTDGRSFVWIRKVLSPEQMQKVHEIGDPGLLFGPREMRLYPNGTIASHILGGSTFGKEDVASAEVIGVAGVEKAFDHWLRDPANDGAPLVLSLVLTGQAAMEEVLSNGMKVMNAKGATGILLEVKTGEIVAMASLPDFDPNDRPKPLLKGDPSDSPLFNRAVQGQYELGSTFKIFPVAQALDLKLVSPATMINS
;
A
#
# COMPACT_ATOMS: atom_id res chain seq x y z
N VAL A 1 3.26 -4.30 22.32
CA VAL A 1 3.18 -3.12 23.18
C VAL A 1 1.72 -2.74 23.28
N GLU A 2 1.22 -2.62 24.51
CA GLU A 2 -0.15 -2.21 24.80
C GLU A 2 -0.40 -0.80 24.25
N PRO A 3 -1.53 -0.54 23.59
CA PRO A 3 -1.85 0.83 23.20
C PRO A 3 -1.97 1.69 24.45
N LYS A 4 -1.06 2.64 24.61
CA LYS A 4 -1.15 3.60 25.71
C LYS A 4 -2.42 4.41 25.52
N SER A 5 -3.33 4.38 26.51
CA SER A 5 -4.37 5.38 26.60
C SER A 5 -3.69 6.75 26.63
N SER A 6 -4.19 7.72 25.89
CA SER A 6 -3.67 9.07 25.82
C SER A 6 -3.75 9.72 27.20
N ALA A 7 -2.70 9.51 28.01
CA ALA A 7 -2.51 10.30 29.21
C ALA A 7 -2.15 11.73 28.79
N PRO A 8 -2.64 12.78 29.51
CA PRO A 8 -2.23 14.15 29.26
C PRO A 8 -0.71 14.26 29.42
N GLY A 9 0.03 14.49 28.31
CA GLY A 9 1.50 14.53 28.30
C GLY A 9 2.19 13.48 27.41
N ALA A 10 1.45 12.54 26.80
CA ALA A 10 2.02 11.69 25.76
C ALA A 10 2.43 12.58 24.57
N GLY A 11 3.71 12.55 24.19
CA GLY A 11 4.19 13.30 23.04
C GLY A 11 3.29 13.08 21.84
N ILE A 12 2.99 14.15 21.11
CA ILE A 12 2.18 14.11 19.89
C ILE A 12 2.91 13.15 18.94
N ILE A 13 2.38 11.94 18.78
CA ILE A 13 2.84 11.04 17.72
C ILE A 13 2.39 11.70 16.43
N ALA A 14 3.35 12.21 15.66
CA ALA A 14 3.02 12.85 14.41
C ALA A 14 2.30 11.85 13.52
N ARG A 15 1.12 12.23 13.07
CA ARG A 15 0.34 11.45 12.13
C ARG A 15 1.09 11.42 10.80
N ARG A 16 1.19 10.22 10.19
CA ARG A 16 1.80 10.08 8.86
C ARG A 16 1.11 11.02 7.86
N ALA A 17 1.85 11.81 7.10
CA ALA A 17 1.29 12.77 6.16
C ALA A 17 0.47 12.08 5.05
N ASP A 18 -0.56 12.75 4.55
CA ASP A 18 -1.34 12.29 3.41
C ASP A 18 -0.49 12.36 2.13
N ILE A 19 -0.83 11.53 1.14
CA ILE A 19 -0.28 11.62 -0.22
C ILE A 19 -1.43 12.05 -1.12
N THR A 20 -1.20 13.08 -1.94
CA THR A 20 -2.20 13.62 -2.87
C THR A 20 -1.67 13.67 -4.31
N ASP A 21 -2.59 13.75 -5.26
CA ASP A 21 -2.26 14.13 -6.64
C ASP A 21 -1.99 15.65 -6.72
N ARG A 22 -1.57 16.15 -7.89
CA ARG A 22 -1.28 17.57 -8.09
C ARG A 22 -2.47 18.50 -7.86
N ASN A 23 -3.69 17.98 -7.87
CA ASN A 23 -4.94 18.71 -7.66
C ASN A 23 -5.45 18.59 -6.22
N GLY A 24 -4.67 18.01 -5.31
CA GLY A 24 -5.04 17.81 -3.91
C GLY A 24 -5.99 16.63 -3.66
N ARG A 25 -6.23 15.77 -4.66
CA ARG A 25 -7.06 14.57 -4.46
C ARG A 25 -6.26 13.52 -3.70
N VAL A 26 -6.89 12.95 -2.67
CA VAL A 26 -6.24 11.99 -1.77
C VAL A 26 -5.94 10.67 -2.49
N LEU A 27 -4.67 10.27 -2.46
CA LEU A 27 -4.17 8.99 -2.95
C LEU A 27 -3.90 8.01 -1.80
N ALA A 28 -3.41 8.52 -0.66
CA ALA A 28 -3.25 7.76 0.57
C ALA A 28 -3.47 8.67 1.78
N THR A 29 -4.20 8.18 2.77
CA THR A 29 -4.51 8.90 4.01
C THR A 29 -4.44 7.96 5.20
N ASN A 30 -4.67 8.49 6.39
CA ASN A 30 -4.76 7.67 7.59
C ASN A 30 -6.18 7.69 8.13
N MET A 31 -6.60 6.55 8.65
CA MET A 31 -7.84 6.44 9.40
C MET A 31 -7.59 5.77 10.76
N THR A 32 -8.40 6.13 11.73
CA THR A 32 -8.40 5.44 13.02
C THR A 32 -9.29 4.21 12.90
N ALA A 33 -8.71 3.05 13.14
CA ALA A 33 -9.42 1.79 13.29
C ALA A 33 -9.31 1.31 14.74
N HIS A 34 -10.08 0.31 15.10
CA HIS A 34 -9.94 -0.37 16.38
C HIS A 34 -9.31 -1.74 16.15
N GLY A 35 -8.27 -2.03 16.92
CA GLY A 35 -7.67 -3.35 16.99
C GLY A 35 -8.18 -4.14 18.18
N LEU A 36 -8.23 -5.46 18.07
CA LEU A 36 -8.55 -6.40 19.13
C LEU A 36 -7.28 -6.96 19.73
N TYR A 37 -7.17 -6.87 21.03
CA TYR A 37 -6.10 -7.51 21.80
C TYR A 37 -6.64 -8.19 23.05
N ALA A 38 -5.85 -9.09 23.59
CA ALA A 38 -6.17 -9.76 24.83
C ALA A 38 -5.13 -9.49 25.92
N HIS A 39 -5.60 -9.40 27.16
CA HIS A 39 -4.83 -9.56 28.38
C HIS A 39 -5.06 -10.95 28.94
N PRO A 40 -4.23 -11.96 28.59
CA PRO A 40 -4.45 -13.34 29.00
C PRO A 40 -4.61 -13.55 30.50
N LYS A 41 -3.92 -12.76 31.33
CA LYS A 41 -3.98 -12.85 32.79
C LYS A 41 -5.36 -12.47 33.38
N VAL A 42 -6.20 -11.78 32.63
CA VAL A 42 -7.52 -11.31 33.07
C VAL A 42 -8.64 -12.13 32.39
N MET A 43 -8.32 -13.00 31.47
CA MET A 43 -9.29 -13.87 30.80
C MET A 43 -9.89 -14.89 31.75
N VAL A 44 -11.20 -15.09 31.62
CA VAL A 44 -11.94 -16.06 32.46
C VAL A 44 -11.90 -17.46 31.83
N ASP A 45 -12.08 -17.55 30.50
CA ASP A 45 -12.07 -18.82 29.76
C ASP A 45 -11.26 -18.68 28.46
N PRO A 46 -9.93 -18.79 28.53
CA PRO A 46 -9.07 -18.66 27.34
C PRO A 46 -9.42 -19.62 26.21
N LYS A 47 -9.83 -20.84 26.52
CA LYS A 47 -10.19 -21.86 25.53
C LYS A 47 -11.53 -21.57 24.87
N GLY A 48 -12.57 -21.32 25.65
CA GLY A 48 -13.89 -20.96 25.10
C GLY A 48 -13.86 -19.65 24.33
N THR A 49 -13.09 -18.67 24.80
CA THR A 49 -12.89 -17.41 24.11
C THR A 49 -12.18 -17.62 22.76
N ALA A 50 -11.14 -18.48 22.68
CA ALA A 50 -10.47 -18.79 21.43
C ALA A 50 -11.42 -19.43 20.40
N LEU A 51 -12.32 -20.34 20.83
CA LEU A 51 -13.32 -20.97 19.97
C LEU A 51 -14.32 -19.93 19.43
N LYS A 52 -14.90 -19.09 20.29
CA LYS A 52 -15.83 -18.02 19.90
C LYS A 52 -15.20 -17.01 18.94
N LEU A 53 -13.91 -16.69 19.14
CA LEU A 53 -13.19 -15.81 18.24
C LEU A 53 -13.02 -16.40 16.84
N VAL A 54 -12.84 -17.70 16.69
CA VAL A 54 -12.76 -18.37 15.39
C VAL A 54 -14.13 -18.40 14.68
N GLU A 55 -15.24 -18.42 15.41
CA GLU A 55 -16.58 -18.28 14.80
C GLU A 55 -16.76 -16.90 14.16
N ILE A 56 -16.19 -15.84 14.76
CA ILE A 56 -16.23 -14.48 14.23
C ILE A 56 -15.17 -14.27 13.13
N PHE A 57 -13.99 -14.89 13.30
CA PHE A 57 -12.81 -14.77 12.44
C PHE A 57 -12.33 -16.16 11.98
N PRO A 58 -12.94 -16.77 10.95
CA PRO A 58 -12.65 -18.14 10.51
C PRO A 58 -11.20 -18.37 10.06
N GLU A 59 -10.46 -17.29 9.75
CA GLU A 59 -9.05 -17.35 9.37
C GLU A 59 -8.10 -17.58 10.57
N LEU A 60 -8.59 -17.48 11.80
CA LEU A 60 -7.79 -17.70 13.00
C LEU A 60 -7.77 -19.18 13.39
N ASP A 61 -6.68 -19.63 13.99
CA ASP A 61 -6.53 -20.99 14.55
C ASP A 61 -6.79 -20.97 16.05
N ALA A 62 -7.86 -21.66 16.48
CA ALA A 62 -8.26 -21.71 17.88
C ALA A 62 -7.17 -22.29 18.79
N LYS A 63 -6.46 -23.35 18.34
CA LYS A 63 -5.39 -23.97 19.15
C LYS A 63 -4.16 -23.06 19.27
N ALA A 64 -3.86 -22.32 18.22
CA ALA A 64 -2.77 -21.34 18.25
C ALA A 64 -3.12 -20.14 19.17
N LEU A 65 -4.38 -19.67 19.16
CA LEU A 65 -4.87 -18.64 20.06
C LEU A 65 -4.86 -19.12 21.52
N GLU A 66 -5.41 -20.30 21.81
CA GLU A 66 -5.43 -20.87 23.15
C GLU A 66 -4.01 -20.95 23.73
N ARG A 67 -3.03 -21.44 22.94
CA ARG A 67 -1.62 -21.46 23.37
C ARG A 67 -1.11 -20.05 23.71
N ARG A 68 -1.39 -19.07 22.86
CA ARG A 68 -0.95 -17.68 23.10
C ARG A 68 -1.61 -17.04 24.32
N PHE A 69 -2.80 -17.49 24.70
CA PHE A 69 -3.51 -17.03 25.89
C PHE A 69 -3.01 -17.73 27.16
N THR A 70 -2.39 -18.91 27.06
CA THR A 70 -1.95 -19.73 28.21
C THR A 70 -0.43 -19.80 28.39
N ASP A 71 0.37 -19.25 27.46
CA ASP A 71 1.84 -19.33 27.49
C ASP A 71 2.52 -18.29 28.42
N GLY A 72 1.73 -17.59 29.24
CA GLY A 72 2.25 -16.64 30.24
C GLY A 72 2.43 -15.20 29.73
N ARG A 73 2.06 -14.91 28.52
CA ARG A 73 2.08 -13.54 27.97
C ARG A 73 1.13 -12.64 28.73
N SER A 74 1.50 -11.38 28.86
CA SER A 74 0.62 -10.36 29.46
C SER A 74 -0.26 -9.68 28.42
N PHE A 75 0.12 -9.76 27.14
CA PHE A 75 -0.52 -9.06 26.04
C PHE A 75 -0.44 -9.88 24.73
N VAL A 76 -1.55 -9.97 23.99
CA VAL A 76 -1.64 -10.69 22.73
C VAL A 76 -2.50 -9.90 21.72
N TRP A 77 -1.92 -9.43 20.63
CA TRP A 77 -2.71 -8.95 19.50
C TRP A 77 -3.45 -10.09 18.82
N ILE A 78 -4.76 -9.93 18.62
CA ILE A 78 -5.63 -10.89 17.92
C ILE A 78 -5.91 -10.41 16.51
N ARG A 79 -6.39 -9.16 16.38
CA ARG A 79 -6.76 -8.57 15.11
C ARG A 79 -6.34 -7.11 15.09
N LYS A 80 -5.78 -6.67 13.96
CA LYS A 80 -5.26 -5.30 13.83
C LYS A 80 -6.34 -4.28 13.47
N VAL A 81 -7.39 -4.74 12.79
CA VAL A 81 -8.51 -3.91 12.33
C VAL A 81 -9.80 -4.68 12.52
N LEU A 82 -10.82 -4.01 13.03
CA LEU A 82 -12.16 -4.53 13.23
C LEU A 82 -13.18 -3.61 12.55
N SER A 83 -14.19 -4.21 11.95
CA SER A 83 -15.41 -3.48 11.61
C SER A 83 -16.26 -3.25 12.86
N PRO A 84 -17.18 -2.25 12.86
CA PRO A 84 -18.10 -2.04 13.97
C PRO A 84 -18.93 -3.28 14.32
N GLU A 85 -19.36 -4.05 13.32
CA GLU A 85 -20.07 -5.30 13.51
C GLU A 85 -19.22 -6.38 14.20
N GLN A 86 -17.96 -6.48 13.80
CA GLN A 86 -17.02 -7.41 14.43
C GLN A 86 -16.73 -7.01 15.88
N MET A 87 -16.60 -5.71 16.16
CA MET A 87 -16.45 -5.22 17.52
C MET A 87 -17.65 -5.61 18.40
N GLN A 88 -18.86 -5.46 17.89
CA GLN A 88 -20.09 -5.83 18.59
C GLN A 88 -20.11 -7.33 18.90
N LYS A 89 -19.83 -8.19 17.91
CA LYS A 89 -19.78 -9.65 18.13
C LYS A 89 -18.71 -10.07 19.14
N VAL A 90 -17.54 -9.43 19.10
CA VAL A 90 -16.48 -9.69 20.08
C VAL A 90 -16.90 -9.24 21.49
N HIS A 91 -17.57 -8.09 21.57
CA HIS A 91 -18.10 -7.59 22.86
C HIS A 91 -19.11 -8.56 23.48
N GLU A 92 -19.93 -9.20 22.65
CA GLU A 92 -20.92 -10.21 23.08
C GLU A 92 -20.28 -11.49 23.64
N ILE A 93 -19.00 -11.76 23.35
CA ILE A 93 -18.25 -12.87 23.99
C ILE A 93 -18.23 -12.69 25.52
N GLY A 94 -18.12 -11.42 25.98
CA GLY A 94 -18.19 -11.06 27.39
C GLY A 94 -16.95 -11.43 28.22
N ASP A 95 -15.80 -11.75 27.58
CA ASP A 95 -14.56 -12.04 28.31
C ASP A 95 -13.85 -10.73 28.65
N PRO A 96 -13.58 -10.43 29.95
CA PRO A 96 -12.96 -9.19 30.40
C PRO A 96 -11.51 -9.03 29.92
N GLY A 97 -10.87 -10.10 29.50
CA GLY A 97 -9.54 -10.07 28.93
C GLY A 97 -9.48 -9.62 27.48
N LEU A 98 -10.64 -9.49 26.78
CA LEU A 98 -10.70 -8.97 25.42
C LEU A 98 -10.91 -7.46 25.45
N LEU A 99 -10.02 -6.72 24.80
CA LEU A 99 -10.01 -5.27 24.83
C LEU A 99 -9.84 -4.71 23.41
N PHE A 100 -10.33 -3.48 23.22
CA PHE A 100 -10.21 -2.74 21.98
C PHE A 100 -9.29 -1.53 22.18
N GLY A 101 -8.44 -1.27 21.20
CA GLY A 101 -7.58 -0.09 21.22
C GLY A 101 -7.61 0.65 19.90
N PRO A 102 -7.58 2.00 19.95
CA PRO A 102 -7.45 2.79 18.73
C PRO A 102 -6.12 2.47 18.06
N ARG A 103 -6.15 2.39 16.72
CA ARG A 103 -4.97 2.14 15.90
C ARG A 103 -5.06 2.95 14.62
N GLU A 104 -3.99 3.65 14.28
CA GLU A 104 -3.90 4.26 12.97
C GLU A 104 -3.61 3.20 11.92
N MET A 105 -4.31 3.28 10.81
CA MET A 105 -4.04 2.48 9.63
C MET A 105 -3.96 3.37 8.40
N ARG A 106 -3.12 2.96 7.44
CA ARG A 106 -3.04 3.61 6.15
C ARG A 106 -4.18 3.14 5.26
N LEU A 107 -4.84 4.05 4.59
CA LEU A 107 -5.94 3.81 3.67
C LEU A 107 -5.60 4.36 2.28
N TYR A 108 -5.85 3.55 1.27
CA TYR A 108 -5.74 3.90 -0.14
C TYR A 108 -7.15 3.94 -0.73
N PRO A 109 -7.83 5.11 -0.71
CA PRO A 109 -9.26 5.19 -1.01
C PRO A 109 -9.62 4.89 -2.46
N ASN A 110 -8.62 4.89 -3.35
CA ASN A 110 -8.83 4.65 -4.78
C ASN A 110 -8.55 3.17 -5.19
N GLY A 111 -8.43 2.26 -4.22
CA GLY A 111 -8.19 0.84 -4.48
C GLY A 111 -6.89 0.59 -5.22
N THR A 112 -6.94 -0.09 -6.37
CA THR A 112 -5.77 -0.47 -7.16
C THR A 112 -5.10 0.69 -7.89
N ILE A 113 -5.79 1.84 -8.03
CA ILE A 113 -5.29 2.98 -8.81
C ILE A 113 -3.98 3.51 -8.25
N ALA A 114 -2.97 3.65 -9.11
CA ALA A 114 -1.61 4.08 -8.79
C ALA A 114 -0.87 3.15 -7.81
N SER A 115 -1.29 1.88 -7.67
CA SER A 115 -0.74 0.94 -6.70
C SER A 115 0.77 0.78 -6.78
N HIS A 116 1.33 0.67 -7.98
CA HIS A 116 2.76 0.54 -8.20
C HIS A 116 3.56 1.81 -7.87
N ILE A 117 2.94 2.98 -7.98
CA ILE A 117 3.55 4.26 -7.61
C ILE A 117 3.51 4.40 -6.09
N LEU A 118 2.34 4.21 -5.49
CA LEU A 118 2.15 4.32 -4.04
C LEU A 118 2.93 3.24 -3.29
N GLY A 119 2.92 2.02 -3.81
CA GLY A 119 3.61 0.87 -3.27
C GLY A 119 2.86 0.22 -2.12
N GLY A 120 2.94 0.78 -0.94
CA GLY A 120 2.21 0.32 0.23
C GLY A 120 2.97 0.43 1.53
N SER A 121 2.24 0.21 2.60
CA SER A 121 2.71 0.31 3.97
C SER A 121 2.41 -0.95 4.77
N THR A 122 3.05 -1.08 5.91
CA THR A 122 2.78 -2.12 6.90
C THR A 122 2.93 -1.55 8.30
N PHE A 123 2.47 -2.29 9.28
CA PHE A 123 2.76 -1.96 10.67
C PHE A 123 4.18 -2.37 11.02
N GLY A 124 4.90 -1.51 11.75
CA GLY A 124 6.22 -1.82 12.29
C GLY A 124 6.21 -3.06 13.18
N LYS A 125 7.40 -3.59 13.45
CA LYS A 125 7.56 -4.73 14.38
C LYS A 125 7.12 -4.33 15.79
N GLU A 126 6.59 -5.29 16.53
CA GLU A 126 6.00 -5.11 17.87
C GLU A 126 6.97 -4.53 18.93
N ASP A 127 8.28 -4.53 18.66
CA ASP A 127 9.32 -4.02 19.57
C ASP A 127 9.63 -2.52 19.46
N VAL A 128 9.12 -1.86 18.43
CA VAL A 128 9.28 -0.41 18.28
C VAL A 128 8.05 0.24 18.88
N ALA A 129 8.26 1.08 19.87
CA ALA A 129 7.21 1.80 20.59
C ALA A 129 6.17 2.37 19.64
N SER A 130 4.93 1.93 19.83
CA SER A 130 3.77 2.24 19.00
C SER A 130 3.67 1.55 17.64
N ALA A 131 2.45 1.35 17.23
CA ALA A 131 1.99 0.79 15.97
C ALA A 131 2.24 1.75 14.80
N GLU A 132 3.49 2.13 14.56
CA GLU A 132 3.85 3.00 13.45
C GLU A 132 3.59 2.34 12.10
N VAL A 133 2.97 3.09 11.20
CA VAL A 133 2.83 2.70 9.80
C VAL A 133 4.14 3.00 9.08
N ILE A 134 4.76 1.97 8.50
CA ILE A 134 6.05 2.04 7.81
C ILE A 134 5.82 1.75 6.32
N GLY A 135 6.39 2.58 5.45
CA GLY A 135 6.39 2.36 4.01
C GLY A 135 7.29 1.18 3.61
N VAL A 136 6.76 0.25 2.80
CA VAL A 136 7.51 -0.97 2.38
C VAL A 136 7.86 -0.98 0.90
N ALA A 137 7.20 -0.17 0.09
CA ALA A 137 7.43 -0.07 -1.35
C ALA A 137 6.96 1.29 -1.88
N GLY A 138 7.39 1.63 -3.11
CA GLY A 138 6.94 2.81 -3.84
C GLY A 138 7.22 4.12 -3.10
N VAL A 139 6.35 5.11 -3.33
CA VAL A 139 6.41 6.43 -2.68
C VAL A 139 6.34 6.32 -1.17
N GLU A 140 5.50 5.41 -0.65
CA GLU A 140 5.40 5.17 0.80
C GLU A 140 6.76 4.83 1.43
N LYS A 141 7.58 4.03 0.75
CA LYS A 141 8.93 3.67 1.21
C LYS A 141 9.95 4.77 0.93
N ALA A 142 9.93 5.32 -0.29
CA ALA A 142 10.93 6.31 -0.71
C ALA A 142 10.86 7.58 0.14
N PHE A 143 9.67 7.96 0.56
CA PHE A 143 9.41 9.14 1.38
C PHE A 143 9.02 8.80 2.83
N ASP A 144 9.32 7.60 3.31
CA ASP A 144 8.87 7.13 4.63
C ASP A 144 9.29 8.07 5.76
N HIS A 145 10.54 8.54 5.74
CA HIS A 145 11.05 9.50 6.72
C HIS A 145 10.29 10.82 6.66
N TRP A 146 10.11 11.37 5.46
CA TRP A 146 9.40 12.64 5.26
C TRP A 146 7.92 12.54 5.71
N LEU A 147 7.25 11.44 5.32
CA LEU A 147 5.84 11.21 5.66
C LEU A 147 5.59 11.09 7.18
N ARG A 148 6.61 10.76 7.94
CA ARG A 148 6.54 10.63 9.41
C ARG A 148 7.16 11.79 10.15
N ASP A 149 7.73 12.77 9.46
CA ASP A 149 8.43 13.90 10.09
C ASP A 149 7.42 14.90 10.67
N PRO A 150 7.43 15.10 12.00
CA PRO A 150 6.58 16.11 12.66
C PRO A 150 6.83 17.53 12.15
N ALA A 151 8.03 17.82 11.63
CA ALA A 151 8.38 19.13 11.11
C ALA A 151 7.57 19.54 9.87
N ASN A 152 6.94 18.57 9.18
CA ASN A 152 6.07 18.84 8.04
C ASN A 152 4.65 19.31 8.43
N ASP A 153 4.36 19.39 9.74
CA ASP A 153 3.10 19.90 10.30
C ASP A 153 1.83 19.33 9.60
N GLY A 154 1.88 18.07 9.21
CA GLY A 154 0.79 17.38 8.51
C GLY A 154 0.58 17.80 7.06
N ALA A 155 1.48 18.59 6.46
CA ALA A 155 1.41 18.95 5.05
C ALA A 155 1.40 17.68 4.17
N PRO A 156 0.53 17.59 3.14
CA PRO A 156 0.48 16.43 2.27
C PRO A 156 1.70 16.36 1.35
N LEU A 157 2.17 15.15 1.06
CA LEU A 157 3.11 14.90 -0.03
C LEU A 157 2.35 14.97 -1.36
N VAL A 158 2.60 16.03 -2.13
CA VAL A 158 1.94 16.25 -3.42
C VAL A 158 2.75 15.59 -4.54
N LEU A 159 2.12 14.66 -5.27
CA LEU A 159 2.70 14.02 -6.44
C LEU A 159 2.32 14.78 -7.73
N SER A 160 3.14 14.64 -8.76
CA SER A 160 2.86 15.18 -10.10
C SER A 160 1.71 14.48 -10.83
N LEU A 161 1.20 13.38 -10.29
CA LEU A 161 0.12 12.59 -10.86
C LEU A 161 -1.18 13.39 -11.02
N VAL A 162 -1.98 12.99 -12.02
CA VAL A 162 -3.38 13.40 -12.18
C VAL A 162 -4.25 12.16 -12.04
N LEU A 163 -4.99 12.05 -10.94
CA LEU A 163 -5.76 10.85 -10.59
C LEU A 163 -6.72 10.39 -11.71
N THR A 164 -7.39 11.32 -12.39
CA THR A 164 -8.28 10.99 -13.51
C THR A 164 -7.52 10.44 -14.71
N GLY A 165 -6.34 11.01 -15.01
CA GLY A 165 -5.46 10.52 -16.09
C GLY A 165 -4.88 9.13 -15.76
N GLN A 166 -4.52 8.92 -14.50
CA GLN A 166 -4.06 7.62 -14.00
C GLN A 166 -5.13 6.54 -14.16
N ALA A 167 -6.35 6.81 -13.68
CA ALA A 167 -7.47 5.88 -13.80
C ALA A 167 -7.82 5.55 -15.26
N ALA A 168 -7.87 6.56 -16.13
CA ALA A 168 -8.12 6.36 -17.56
C ALA A 168 -7.03 5.51 -18.23
N MET A 169 -5.75 5.73 -17.88
CA MET A 169 -4.64 4.93 -18.39
C MET A 169 -4.76 3.47 -17.98
N GLU A 170 -5.03 3.19 -16.71
CA GLU A 170 -5.20 1.82 -16.20
C GLU A 170 -6.38 1.11 -16.85
N GLU A 171 -7.50 1.80 -17.04
CA GLU A 171 -8.68 1.25 -17.73
C GLU A 171 -8.35 0.90 -19.21
N VAL A 172 -7.72 1.80 -19.94
CA VAL A 172 -7.34 1.58 -21.35
C VAL A 172 -6.37 0.40 -21.46
N LEU A 173 -5.35 0.35 -20.60
CA LEU A 173 -4.36 -0.73 -20.60
C LEU A 173 -5.01 -2.08 -20.20
N SER A 174 -5.89 -2.09 -19.20
CA SER A 174 -6.61 -3.29 -18.79
C SER A 174 -7.48 -3.84 -19.93
N ASN A 175 -8.20 -2.97 -20.63
CA ASN A 175 -8.98 -3.37 -21.79
C ASN A 175 -8.09 -3.85 -22.95
N GLY A 176 -6.97 -3.17 -23.21
CA GLY A 176 -5.98 -3.59 -24.19
C GLY A 176 -5.42 -4.98 -23.87
N MET A 177 -5.09 -5.26 -22.62
CA MET A 177 -4.64 -6.60 -22.21
C MET A 177 -5.64 -7.70 -22.53
N LYS A 178 -6.94 -7.45 -22.31
CA LYS A 178 -8.00 -8.42 -22.62
C LYS A 178 -8.09 -8.68 -24.13
N VAL A 179 -8.08 -7.60 -24.94
CA VAL A 179 -8.17 -7.70 -26.41
C VAL A 179 -6.97 -8.43 -27.00
N MET A 180 -5.77 -8.14 -26.49
CA MET A 180 -4.52 -8.70 -26.98
C MET A 180 -4.12 -10.02 -26.32
N ASN A 181 -4.90 -10.51 -25.36
CA ASN A 181 -4.54 -11.65 -24.51
C ASN A 181 -3.13 -11.51 -23.93
N ALA A 182 -2.78 -10.32 -23.48
CA ALA A 182 -1.46 -10.00 -22.98
C ALA A 182 -1.31 -10.36 -21.48
N LYS A 183 -0.10 -10.82 -21.08
CA LYS A 183 0.22 -11.14 -19.68
C LYS A 183 0.42 -9.89 -18.82
N GLY A 184 0.70 -8.76 -19.41
CA GLY A 184 0.90 -7.49 -18.72
C GLY A 184 0.93 -6.33 -19.67
N ALA A 185 0.76 -5.13 -19.12
CA ALA A 185 0.84 -3.88 -19.88
C ALA A 185 1.45 -2.79 -19.00
N THR A 186 2.05 -1.81 -19.63
CA THR A 186 2.57 -0.61 -18.94
C THR A 186 2.41 0.62 -19.82
N GLY A 187 2.23 1.76 -19.17
CA GLY A 187 2.16 3.05 -19.85
C GLY A 187 2.69 4.16 -18.94
N ILE A 188 3.31 5.15 -19.54
CA ILE A 188 3.81 6.35 -18.87
C ILE A 188 3.38 7.57 -19.68
N LEU A 189 2.75 8.53 -19.02
CA LEU A 189 2.40 9.83 -19.57
C LEU A 189 3.26 10.90 -18.90
N LEU A 190 4.03 11.61 -19.71
CA LEU A 190 4.96 12.65 -19.28
C LEU A 190 4.54 14.03 -19.79
N GLU A 191 4.67 15.05 -18.96
CA GLU A 191 4.65 16.43 -19.40
C GLU A 191 5.99 16.75 -20.08
N VAL A 192 5.96 17.03 -21.38
CA VAL A 192 7.18 17.16 -22.20
C VAL A 192 8.09 18.30 -21.73
N LYS A 193 7.50 19.40 -21.23
CA LYS A 193 8.27 20.60 -20.84
C LYS A 193 8.97 20.44 -19.49
N THR A 194 8.34 19.75 -18.56
CA THR A 194 8.82 19.64 -17.16
C THR A 194 9.45 18.30 -16.86
N GLY A 195 9.12 17.26 -17.63
CA GLY A 195 9.48 15.87 -17.35
C GLY A 195 8.65 15.23 -16.23
N GLU A 196 7.62 15.91 -15.74
CA GLU A 196 6.75 15.38 -14.69
C GLU A 196 5.93 14.21 -15.18
N ILE A 197 5.86 13.17 -14.36
CA ILE A 197 5.01 12.01 -14.62
C ILE A 197 3.57 12.38 -14.24
N VAL A 198 2.71 12.44 -15.25
CA VAL A 198 1.27 12.73 -15.11
C VAL A 198 0.48 11.47 -14.78
N ALA A 199 0.86 10.34 -15.37
CA ALA A 199 0.34 9.01 -15.06
C ALA A 199 1.39 7.95 -15.36
N MET A 200 1.41 6.89 -14.56
CA MET A 200 2.25 5.70 -14.78
C MET A 200 1.52 4.46 -14.28
N ALA A 201 1.21 3.55 -15.18
CA ALA A 201 0.52 2.31 -14.86
C ALA A 201 1.37 1.09 -15.20
N SER A 202 1.25 0.05 -14.40
CA SER A 202 1.81 -1.28 -14.61
C SER A 202 0.75 -2.31 -14.25
N LEU A 203 0.42 -3.20 -15.18
CA LEU A 203 -0.60 -4.24 -15.02
C LEU A 203 -0.01 -5.64 -15.21
N PRO A 204 -0.51 -6.67 -14.49
CA PRO A 204 -1.52 -6.58 -13.43
C PRO A 204 -1.07 -5.71 -12.26
N ASP A 205 -2.05 -5.08 -11.62
CA ASP A 205 -1.90 -4.28 -10.41
C ASP A 205 -2.32 -5.05 -9.14
N PHE A 206 -2.37 -4.37 -8.03
CA PHE A 206 -2.80 -4.92 -6.75
C PHE A 206 -3.48 -3.85 -5.90
N ASP A 207 -4.29 -4.25 -4.91
CA ASP A 207 -4.82 -3.31 -3.93
C ASP A 207 -3.78 -3.08 -2.81
N PRO A 208 -3.28 -1.84 -2.62
CA PRO A 208 -2.36 -1.53 -1.53
C PRO A 208 -2.96 -1.74 -0.13
N ASN A 209 -4.31 -1.74 0.00
CA ASN A 209 -5.00 -2.05 1.25
C ASN A 209 -4.90 -3.55 1.60
N ASP A 210 -4.78 -4.42 0.58
CA ASP A 210 -4.58 -5.88 0.74
C ASP A 210 -3.39 -6.33 -0.12
N ARG A 211 -2.24 -5.76 0.16
CA ARG A 211 -1.02 -5.96 -0.63
C ARG A 211 -0.59 -7.43 -0.62
N PRO A 212 -0.44 -8.06 -1.81
CA PRO A 212 -0.03 -9.46 -1.91
C PRO A 212 1.37 -9.68 -1.34
N LYS A 213 1.63 -10.92 -0.92
CA LYS A 213 2.97 -11.32 -0.49
C LYS A 213 3.89 -11.45 -1.71
N PRO A 214 5.19 -11.10 -1.55
CA PRO A 214 6.18 -11.34 -2.61
C PRO A 214 6.24 -12.83 -2.99
N LEU A 215 6.44 -13.09 -4.29
CA LEU A 215 6.71 -14.45 -4.77
C LEU A 215 8.06 -14.91 -4.21
N LEU A 216 8.08 -16.11 -3.62
CA LEU A 216 9.32 -16.73 -3.12
C LEU A 216 10.04 -17.56 -4.19
N LYS A 217 9.34 -17.97 -5.25
CA LYS A 217 9.85 -18.80 -6.35
C LYS A 217 9.11 -18.43 -7.64
N GLY A 218 9.74 -18.67 -8.79
CA GLY A 218 9.19 -18.39 -10.11
C GLY A 218 9.76 -17.12 -10.74
N ASP A 219 9.17 -16.73 -11.87
CA ASP A 219 9.57 -15.49 -12.55
C ASP A 219 9.01 -14.28 -11.79
N PRO A 220 9.84 -13.29 -11.41
CA PRO A 220 9.37 -12.07 -10.76
C PRO A 220 8.29 -11.34 -11.55
N SER A 221 8.28 -11.44 -12.88
CA SER A 221 7.28 -10.81 -13.75
C SER A 221 5.88 -11.41 -13.64
N ASP A 222 5.74 -12.61 -13.05
CA ASP A 222 4.44 -13.23 -12.77
C ASP A 222 3.78 -12.62 -11.51
N SER A 223 4.54 -11.84 -10.72
CA SER A 223 4.01 -11.16 -9.55
C SER A 223 3.22 -9.91 -9.93
N PRO A 224 2.04 -9.66 -9.34
CA PRO A 224 1.36 -8.38 -9.47
C PRO A 224 2.15 -7.23 -8.82
N LEU A 225 3.15 -7.53 -7.99
CA LEU A 225 4.06 -6.52 -7.40
C LEU A 225 5.17 -6.07 -8.35
N PHE A 226 5.35 -6.74 -9.50
CA PHE A 226 6.37 -6.39 -10.46
C PHE A 226 5.98 -5.13 -11.25
N ASN A 227 6.69 -4.04 -11.02
CA ASN A 227 6.44 -2.80 -11.74
C ASN A 227 7.10 -2.85 -13.13
N ARG A 228 6.30 -3.14 -14.15
CA ARG A 228 6.76 -3.26 -15.54
C ARG A 228 7.34 -1.97 -16.12
N ALA A 229 6.89 -0.82 -15.61
CA ALA A 229 7.37 0.48 -16.07
C ALA A 229 8.83 0.77 -15.70
N VAL A 230 9.30 0.23 -14.54
CA VAL A 230 10.63 0.53 -13.99
C VAL A 230 11.54 -0.69 -13.83
N GLN A 231 10.97 -1.90 -13.75
CA GLN A 231 11.73 -3.14 -13.58
C GLN A 231 11.77 -3.99 -14.86
N GLY A 232 10.82 -3.76 -15.78
CA GLY A 232 10.73 -4.50 -17.03
C GLY A 232 11.89 -4.15 -17.98
N GLN A 233 12.45 -5.17 -18.61
CA GLN A 233 13.46 -5.04 -19.66
C GLN A 233 12.87 -5.59 -20.95
N TYR A 234 12.84 -4.75 -22.00
CA TYR A 234 12.19 -5.07 -23.26
C TYR A 234 13.11 -4.81 -24.43
N GLU A 235 13.07 -5.67 -25.43
CA GLU A 235 13.68 -5.40 -26.74
C GLU A 235 12.82 -4.39 -27.50
N LEU A 236 13.32 -3.17 -27.65
CA LEU A 236 12.57 -2.08 -28.29
C LEU A 236 12.40 -2.26 -29.80
N GLY A 237 13.30 -3.01 -30.41
CA GLY A 237 13.29 -3.23 -31.87
C GLY A 237 13.26 -1.91 -32.64
N SER A 238 12.36 -1.80 -33.59
CA SER A 238 12.20 -0.59 -34.44
C SER A 238 11.74 0.65 -33.67
N THR A 239 11.18 0.52 -32.48
CA THR A 239 10.82 1.66 -31.62
C THR A 239 12.06 2.45 -31.21
N PHE A 240 13.22 1.79 -31.07
CA PHE A 240 14.48 2.44 -30.73
C PHE A 240 14.93 3.45 -31.80
N LYS A 241 14.50 3.30 -33.07
CA LYS A 241 14.87 4.20 -34.20
C LYS A 241 14.44 5.66 -33.96
N ILE A 242 13.48 5.90 -33.07
CA ILE A 242 13.07 7.25 -32.66
C ILE A 242 14.27 8.05 -32.12
N PHE A 243 15.14 7.42 -31.33
CA PHE A 243 16.28 8.10 -30.69
C PHE A 243 17.34 8.55 -31.71
N PRO A 244 17.89 7.69 -32.60
CA PRO A 244 18.89 8.14 -33.56
C PRO A 244 18.32 9.14 -34.57
N VAL A 245 17.02 9.04 -34.94
CA VAL A 245 16.38 10.03 -35.83
C VAL A 245 16.25 11.38 -35.11
N ALA A 246 15.80 11.39 -33.86
CA ALA A 246 15.72 12.61 -33.05
C ALA A 246 17.10 13.26 -32.88
N GLN A 247 18.16 12.48 -32.61
CA GLN A 247 19.53 12.96 -32.52
C GLN A 247 20.03 13.56 -33.81
N ALA A 248 19.74 12.92 -34.95
CA ALA A 248 20.14 13.41 -36.28
C ALA A 248 19.45 14.75 -36.62
N LEU A 249 18.18 14.91 -36.22
CA LEU A 249 17.43 16.17 -36.39
C LEU A 249 17.98 17.27 -35.45
N ASP A 250 18.28 16.96 -34.22
CA ASP A 250 18.83 17.91 -33.23
C ASP A 250 20.20 18.41 -33.64
N LEU A 251 21.07 17.53 -34.13
CA LEU A 251 22.37 17.84 -34.68
C LEU A 251 22.32 18.48 -36.09
N LYS A 252 21.12 18.69 -36.65
CA LYS A 252 20.90 19.25 -37.98
C LYS A 252 21.62 18.48 -39.11
N LEU A 253 21.87 17.19 -38.92
CA LEU A 253 22.42 16.31 -39.96
C LEU A 253 21.41 15.95 -41.02
N VAL A 254 20.13 15.94 -40.66
CA VAL A 254 18.97 15.70 -41.51
C VAL A 254 17.84 16.68 -41.18
N SER A 255 16.89 16.79 -42.10
CA SER A 255 15.62 17.49 -41.89
C SER A 255 14.45 16.56 -42.21
N PRO A 256 13.20 16.92 -41.82
CA PRO A 256 12.03 16.11 -42.21
C PRO A 256 11.85 15.91 -43.72
N ALA A 257 12.48 16.78 -44.54
CA ALA A 257 12.45 16.70 -46.01
C ALA A 257 13.64 15.94 -46.62
N THR A 258 14.57 15.45 -45.79
CA THR A 258 15.74 14.73 -46.29
C THR A 258 15.33 13.36 -46.85
N MET A 259 15.61 13.15 -48.13
CA MET A 259 15.37 11.86 -48.78
C MET A 259 16.46 10.87 -48.40
N ILE A 260 16.08 9.67 -47.96
CA ILE A 260 16.98 8.58 -47.60
C ILE A 260 16.72 7.43 -48.60
N ASN A 261 17.76 6.97 -49.28
CA ASN A 261 17.67 5.73 -50.05
C ASN A 261 17.62 4.53 -49.11
N SER A 262 16.59 3.74 -49.21
CA SER A 262 16.40 2.48 -48.44
C SER A 262 16.56 1.29 -49.37
#